data_d10a6af74cff661e474a8d7be0d0755c
#
_entry.id   d10a6af74cff661e474a8d7be0d0755c
#
_cell.length_a   1.000
_cell.length_b   1.000
_cell.length_c   1.000
_cell.angle_alpha   90.00
_cell.angle_beta   90.00
_cell.angle_gamma   90.00
#
_symmetry.space_group_name_H-M   'P 1'
#
loop_
_entity.id
_entity.type
_entity.pdbx_description
1 polymer ?
#
loop_
_entity_poly.entity_id
_entity_poly.type
_entity_poly.pdbx_seq_one_letter_code
_entity_poly.pdbx_strand_id
1 'polypeptide(L)'
;MATSNWQNISYNIDLVKHINPEKILDIGVGFGRWGILFREFLEVWGDNNMTGKWKRIVDGVEIYPGYLMPYHNYFYSNIYTDEALNFVSNMKETYNLINCGDVIEHLQKNDAVELIDLCLKKSDYVLINIPVGKNWEQNSVGGNEYERHRSIWNNSDFKIYPNRILKKFRDIEYRNYSVILLSGNKINLNKSYGRYFKIKSVLRNIFHLKNF
;
A
#
# COMPACT_ATOMS: atom_id res chain seq x y z
N MET A 1 -12.18 13.70 3.72
CA MET A 1 -11.23 12.71 4.32
C MET A 1 -10.89 11.71 3.25
N ALA A 2 -9.62 11.61 2.91
CA ALA A 2 -9.15 10.75 1.82
C ALA A 2 -9.28 9.27 2.16
N THR A 3 -9.58 8.46 1.17
CA THR A 3 -9.67 7.01 1.29
C THR A 3 -9.39 6.36 -0.05
N SER A 4 -8.63 5.26 -0.03
CA SER A 4 -8.23 4.52 -1.22
C SER A 4 -9.39 3.81 -1.92
N ASN A 5 -9.18 3.43 -3.18
CA ASN A 5 -10.09 2.58 -3.92
C ASN A 5 -10.32 1.25 -3.16
N TRP A 6 -11.56 0.77 -3.10
CA TRP A 6 -11.91 -0.40 -2.28
C TRP A 6 -11.86 -1.73 -3.04
N GLN A 7 -11.93 -1.73 -4.37
CA GLN A 7 -12.01 -2.96 -5.17
C GLN A 7 -10.72 -3.79 -5.15
N ASN A 8 -9.61 -3.20 -4.74
CA ASN A 8 -8.31 -3.86 -4.65
C ASN A 8 -7.97 -4.41 -3.25
N ILE A 9 -8.83 -4.17 -2.25
CA ILE A 9 -8.54 -4.48 -0.84
C ILE A 9 -8.17 -5.96 -0.67
N SER A 10 -8.97 -6.88 -1.18
CA SER A 10 -8.73 -8.33 -1.01
C SER A 10 -7.38 -8.76 -1.59
N TYR A 11 -7.00 -8.19 -2.73
CA TYR A 11 -5.72 -8.51 -3.36
C TYR A 11 -4.54 -7.95 -2.57
N ASN A 12 -4.66 -6.72 -2.07
CA ASN A 12 -3.64 -6.12 -1.20
C ASN A 12 -3.47 -6.94 0.09
N ILE A 13 -4.58 -7.35 0.70
CA ILE A 13 -4.54 -8.18 1.91
C ILE A 13 -3.88 -9.54 1.64
N ASP A 14 -4.15 -10.18 0.50
CA ASP A 14 -3.47 -11.41 0.11
C ASP A 14 -1.94 -11.19 -0.02
N LEU A 15 -1.49 -10.08 -0.60
CA LEU A 15 -0.07 -9.72 -0.70
C LEU A 15 0.53 -9.49 0.70
N VAL A 16 -0.12 -8.67 1.51
CA VAL A 16 0.36 -8.32 2.86
C VAL A 16 0.43 -9.55 3.77
N LYS A 17 -0.57 -10.42 3.73
CA LYS A 17 -0.53 -11.70 4.48
C LYS A 17 0.58 -12.63 4.02
N HIS A 18 0.93 -12.60 2.73
CA HIS A 18 2.03 -13.38 2.23
C HIS A 18 3.39 -12.82 2.64
N ILE A 19 3.55 -11.49 2.63
CA ILE A 19 4.76 -10.80 3.13
C ILE A 19 4.93 -11.03 4.62
N ASN A 20 3.81 -11.00 5.36
CA ASN A 20 3.75 -11.12 6.82
C ASN A 20 4.70 -10.14 7.53
N PRO A 21 4.62 -8.83 7.27
CA PRO A 21 5.57 -7.85 7.77
C PRO A 21 5.40 -7.61 9.27
N GLU A 22 6.50 -7.48 9.99
CA GLU A 22 6.51 -7.10 11.42
C GLU A 22 6.51 -5.59 11.62
N LYS A 23 7.13 -4.85 10.68
CA LYS A 23 7.25 -3.39 10.73
C LYS A 23 6.77 -2.78 9.42
N ILE A 24 5.72 -1.96 9.49
CA ILE A 24 5.02 -1.37 8.35
C ILE A 24 5.03 0.16 8.49
N LEU A 25 5.31 0.85 7.39
CA LEU A 25 5.07 2.28 7.25
C LEU A 25 3.93 2.50 6.26
N ASP A 26 2.91 3.20 6.68
CA ASP A 26 1.76 3.61 5.86
C ASP A 26 1.90 5.08 5.51
N ILE A 27 2.22 5.38 4.26
CA ILE A 27 2.34 6.75 3.75
C ILE A 27 0.99 7.19 3.22
N GLY A 28 0.50 8.34 3.70
CA GLY A 28 -0.84 8.86 3.41
C GLY A 28 -1.89 8.14 4.25
N VAL A 29 -1.86 8.36 5.57
CA VAL A 29 -2.78 7.71 6.54
C VAL A 29 -4.25 7.95 6.19
N GLY A 30 -4.61 9.18 5.81
CA GLY A 30 -5.97 9.55 5.46
C GLY A 30 -7.00 9.15 6.51
N PHE A 31 -7.99 8.33 6.12
CA PHE A 31 -8.98 7.76 7.05
C PHE A 31 -8.42 6.67 7.97
N GLY A 32 -7.19 6.20 7.76
CA GLY A 32 -6.58 5.11 8.53
C GLY A 32 -6.96 3.70 8.09
N ARG A 33 -7.53 3.55 6.89
CA ARG A 33 -7.99 2.25 6.37
C ARG A 33 -6.91 1.18 6.43
N TRP A 34 -5.71 1.50 5.97
CA TRP A 34 -4.64 0.51 5.90
C TRP A 34 -4.16 0.09 7.29
N GLY A 35 -4.04 1.02 8.22
CA GLY A 35 -3.72 0.68 9.62
C GLY A 35 -4.72 -0.30 10.24
N ILE A 36 -6.02 -0.08 10.02
CA ILE A 36 -7.10 -0.97 10.46
C ILE A 36 -6.94 -2.36 9.83
N LEU A 37 -6.79 -2.42 8.49
CA LEU A 37 -6.70 -3.67 7.75
C LEU A 37 -5.43 -4.45 8.11
N PHE A 38 -4.29 -3.78 8.35
CA PHE A 38 -3.07 -4.44 8.80
C PHE A 38 -3.27 -5.10 10.17
N ARG A 39 -3.91 -4.40 11.13
CA ARG A 39 -4.23 -4.99 12.44
C ARG A 39 -5.17 -6.16 12.33
N GLU A 40 -6.26 -6.00 11.56
CA GLU A 40 -7.26 -7.05 11.39
C GLU A 40 -6.64 -8.31 10.78
N PHE A 41 -5.97 -8.18 9.64
CA PHE A 41 -5.57 -9.37 8.87
C PHE A 41 -4.22 -9.96 9.25
N LEU A 42 -3.33 -9.19 9.87
CA LEU A 42 -2.04 -9.71 10.34
C LEU A 42 -2.09 -10.15 11.79
N GLU A 43 -2.79 -9.42 12.66
CA GLU A 43 -2.77 -9.70 14.09
C GLU A 43 -4.05 -10.39 14.59
N VAL A 44 -5.23 -9.89 14.24
CA VAL A 44 -6.47 -10.56 14.69
C VAL A 44 -6.65 -11.89 13.98
N TRP A 45 -6.63 -11.91 12.64
CA TRP A 45 -6.77 -13.13 11.86
C TRP A 45 -5.47 -13.95 11.74
N GLY A 46 -4.32 -13.29 11.61
CA GLY A 46 -3.04 -13.95 11.41
C GLY A 46 -2.50 -14.59 12.69
N ASP A 47 -2.38 -13.79 13.74
CA ASP A 47 -1.77 -14.18 15.01
C ASP A 47 -2.80 -14.58 16.09
N ASN A 48 -4.11 -14.59 15.74
CA ASN A 48 -5.22 -14.84 16.67
C ASN A 48 -5.22 -13.88 17.89
N ASN A 49 -4.82 -12.64 17.67
CA ASN A 49 -4.71 -11.62 18.73
C ASN A 49 -6.05 -10.91 18.95
N MET A 50 -6.84 -11.43 19.88
CA MET A 50 -8.15 -10.86 20.24
C MET A 50 -8.08 -9.80 21.35
N THR A 51 -6.89 -9.48 21.82
CA THR A 51 -6.72 -8.59 23.00
C THR A 51 -6.59 -7.10 22.64
N GLY A 52 -6.34 -6.78 21.37
CA GLY A 52 -6.03 -5.44 20.92
C GLY A 52 -4.67 -4.89 21.40
N LYS A 53 -3.84 -5.76 21.99
CA LYS A 53 -2.44 -5.43 22.34
C LYS A 53 -1.57 -5.77 21.13
N TRP A 54 -1.36 -4.78 20.30
CA TRP A 54 -0.64 -4.94 19.03
C TRP A 54 0.84 -5.28 19.26
N LYS A 55 1.35 -6.24 18.49
CA LYS A 55 2.75 -6.68 18.54
C LYS A 55 3.57 -6.07 17.40
N ARG A 56 2.94 -5.94 16.22
CA ARG A 56 3.61 -5.38 15.06
C ARG A 56 3.71 -3.86 15.17
N ILE A 57 4.71 -3.29 14.54
CA ILE A 57 4.83 -1.84 14.41
C ILE A 57 4.11 -1.43 13.13
N VAL A 58 3.12 -0.55 13.26
CA VAL A 58 2.45 0.10 12.13
C VAL A 58 2.57 1.60 12.37
N ASP A 59 3.51 2.21 11.68
CA ASP A 59 3.70 3.65 11.71
C ASP A 59 3.00 4.31 10.53
N GLY A 60 2.60 5.56 10.68
CA GLY A 60 1.94 6.35 9.64
C GLY A 60 2.62 7.68 9.37
N VAL A 61 2.54 8.15 8.13
CA VAL A 61 2.93 9.52 7.75
C VAL A 61 1.73 10.18 7.08
N GLU A 62 1.36 11.37 7.54
CA GLU A 62 0.24 12.14 7.00
C GLU A 62 0.62 13.62 6.93
N ILE A 63 0.50 14.21 5.73
CA ILE A 63 0.83 15.62 5.52
C ILE A 63 -0.27 16.57 6.02
N TYR A 64 -1.53 16.12 6.03
CA TYR A 64 -2.68 16.95 6.41
C TYR A 64 -3.23 16.58 7.80
N PRO A 65 -2.83 17.30 8.86
CA PRO A 65 -3.23 16.97 10.24
C PRO A 65 -4.75 16.91 10.45
N GLY A 66 -5.52 17.62 9.62
CA GLY A 66 -6.97 17.64 9.70
C GLY A 66 -7.66 16.29 9.44
N TYR A 67 -6.93 15.30 8.91
CA TYR A 67 -7.44 13.94 8.75
C TYR A 67 -7.25 13.08 10.01
N LEU A 68 -6.35 13.48 10.90
CA LEU A 68 -6.01 12.67 12.06
C LEU A 68 -7.06 12.80 13.16
N MET A 69 -7.60 11.66 13.57
CA MET A 69 -8.62 11.53 14.60
C MET A 69 -8.12 10.63 15.73
N PRO A 70 -8.67 10.73 16.95
CA PRO A 70 -8.19 9.95 18.11
C PRO A 70 -8.14 8.43 17.87
N TYR A 71 -9.03 7.88 17.03
CA TYR A 71 -9.06 6.44 16.75
C TYR A 71 -7.82 5.95 15.99
N HIS A 72 -7.10 6.82 15.27
CA HIS A 72 -5.86 6.44 14.60
C HIS A 72 -4.81 5.93 15.60
N ASN A 73 -4.74 6.52 16.81
CA ASN A 73 -3.83 6.11 17.86
C ASN A 73 -4.07 4.68 18.37
N TYR A 74 -5.23 4.10 18.05
CA TYR A 74 -5.49 2.71 18.37
C TYR A 74 -4.86 1.75 17.37
N PHE A 75 -4.77 2.13 16.10
CA PHE A 75 -4.29 1.25 15.03
C PHE A 75 -2.83 1.51 14.64
N TYR A 76 -2.35 2.73 14.81
CA TYR A 76 -0.97 3.09 14.52
C TYR A 76 -0.12 3.11 15.79
N SER A 77 1.14 2.66 15.67
CA SER A 77 2.12 2.74 16.74
C SER A 77 2.59 4.18 16.92
N ASN A 78 2.88 4.86 15.81
CA ASN A 78 3.21 6.28 15.74
C ASN A 78 2.61 6.87 14.47
N ILE A 79 2.25 8.16 14.50
CA ILE A 79 1.88 8.93 13.31
C ILE A 79 2.71 10.19 13.27
N TYR A 80 3.38 10.40 12.16
CA TYR A 80 4.21 11.55 11.89
C TYR A 80 3.48 12.51 10.95
N THR A 81 3.40 13.78 11.36
CA THR A 81 2.84 14.82 10.49
C THR A 81 3.99 15.43 9.69
N ASP A 82 4.16 14.96 8.48
CA ASP A 82 5.26 15.40 7.59
C ASP A 82 4.90 15.10 6.12
N GLU A 83 5.64 15.72 5.22
CA GLU A 83 5.61 15.41 3.80
C GLU A 83 6.37 14.10 3.53
N ALA A 84 5.78 13.22 2.70
CA ALA A 84 6.26 11.86 2.50
C ALA A 84 7.73 11.78 2.06
N LEU A 85 8.13 12.60 1.09
CA LEU A 85 9.51 12.61 0.57
C LEU A 85 10.50 13.11 1.63
N ASN A 86 10.14 14.16 2.35
CA ASN A 86 10.95 14.69 3.45
C ASN A 86 11.13 13.65 4.56
N PHE A 87 10.03 13.02 4.99
CA PHE A 87 10.08 12.00 6.03
C PHE A 87 10.98 10.83 5.64
N VAL A 88 10.74 10.24 4.46
CA VAL A 88 11.48 9.04 4.01
C VAL A 88 12.96 9.34 3.77
N SER A 89 13.29 10.55 3.30
CA SER A 89 14.68 10.99 3.11
C SER A 89 15.46 11.04 4.43
N ASN A 90 14.82 11.52 5.49
CA ASN A 90 15.45 11.77 6.79
C ASN A 90 15.32 10.59 7.77
N MET A 91 14.42 9.62 7.53
CA MET A 91 14.22 8.50 8.45
C MET A 91 15.47 7.61 8.53
N LYS A 92 15.82 7.20 9.74
CA LYS A 92 16.93 6.25 10.00
C LYS A 92 16.44 4.81 10.00
N GLU A 93 15.17 4.62 10.30
CA GLU A 93 14.52 3.34 10.41
C GLU A 93 14.34 2.64 9.06
N THR A 94 14.25 1.31 9.11
CA THR A 94 13.85 0.49 7.98
C THR A 94 12.59 -0.29 8.31
N TYR A 95 11.85 -0.67 7.27
CA TYR A 95 10.58 -1.38 7.39
C TYR A 95 10.59 -2.67 6.57
N ASN A 96 9.74 -3.63 6.92
CA ASN A 96 9.52 -4.78 6.03
C ASN A 96 8.63 -4.38 4.85
N LEU A 97 7.66 -3.51 5.10
CA LEU A 97 6.73 -3.02 4.09
C LEU A 97 6.54 -1.51 4.22
N ILE A 98 6.66 -0.79 3.11
CA ILE A 98 6.15 0.57 2.98
C ILE A 98 4.94 0.52 2.06
N ASN A 99 3.80 1.03 2.53
CA ASN A 99 2.56 1.14 1.78
C ASN A 99 2.34 2.57 1.31
N CYS A 100 2.03 2.74 0.02
CA CYS A 100 1.64 4.00 -0.61
C CYS A 100 0.28 3.78 -1.28
N GLY A 101 -0.79 3.94 -0.50
CA GLY A 101 -2.15 3.71 -0.97
C GLY A 101 -2.78 4.98 -1.50
N ASP A 102 -2.79 5.18 -2.83
CA ASP A 102 -3.29 6.39 -3.50
C ASP A 102 -2.57 7.66 -2.97
N VAL A 103 -1.26 7.72 -3.16
CA VAL A 103 -0.38 8.79 -2.67
C VAL A 103 0.46 9.41 -3.77
N ILE A 104 1.13 8.58 -4.58
CA ILE A 104 2.17 9.06 -5.48
C ILE A 104 1.64 9.92 -6.63
N GLU A 105 0.36 9.82 -6.97
CA GLU A 105 -0.32 10.69 -7.93
C GLU A 105 -0.48 12.13 -7.43
N HIS A 106 -0.44 12.34 -6.12
CA HIS A 106 -0.52 13.66 -5.50
C HIS A 106 0.81 14.42 -5.53
N LEU A 107 1.90 13.73 -5.85
CA LEU A 107 3.23 14.32 -6.01
C LEU A 107 3.51 14.66 -7.48
N GLN A 108 4.46 15.59 -7.70
CA GLN A 108 5.04 15.74 -9.03
C GLN A 108 5.73 14.43 -9.43
N LYS A 109 5.76 14.13 -10.73
CA LYS A 109 6.24 12.83 -11.23
C LYS A 109 7.66 12.48 -10.77
N ASN A 110 8.57 13.46 -10.78
CA ASN A 110 9.95 13.26 -10.38
C ASN A 110 10.07 12.98 -8.88
N ASP A 111 9.35 13.74 -8.06
CA ASP A 111 9.34 13.58 -6.60
C ASP A 111 8.74 12.21 -6.20
N ALA A 112 7.71 11.78 -6.93
CA ALA A 112 7.10 10.47 -6.72
C ALA A 112 8.05 9.31 -7.09
N VAL A 113 8.82 9.44 -8.17
CA VAL A 113 9.86 8.45 -8.53
C VAL A 113 10.96 8.42 -7.48
N GLU A 114 11.42 9.59 -7.03
CA GLU A 114 12.41 9.69 -5.95
C GLU A 114 11.90 9.06 -4.65
N LEU A 115 10.65 9.31 -4.27
CA LEU A 115 10.01 8.68 -3.11
C LEU A 115 10.02 7.16 -3.22
N ILE A 116 9.63 6.59 -4.38
CA ILE A 116 9.64 5.14 -4.61
C ILE A 116 11.06 4.58 -4.45
N ASP A 117 12.06 5.25 -5.03
CA ASP A 117 13.46 4.81 -4.96
C ASP A 117 14.00 4.85 -3.53
N LEU A 118 13.64 5.85 -2.75
CA LEU A 118 13.98 5.95 -1.33
C LEU A 118 13.27 4.87 -0.52
N CYS A 119 11.98 4.64 -0.75
CA CYS A 119 11.23 3.56 -0.11
C CYS A 119 11.87 2.19 -0.37
N LEU A 120 12.32 1.91 -1.59
CA LEU A 120 13.02 0.66 -1.94
C LEU A 120 14.37 0.50 -1.23
N LYS A 121 15.05 1.60 -0.89
CA LYS A 121 16.29 1.57 -0.08
C LYS A 121 16.01 1.32 1.41
N LYS A 122 14.83 1.71 1.88
CA LYS A 122 14.45 1.71 3.30
C LYS A 122 13.49 0.56 3.67
N SER A 123 13.09 -0.29 2.70
CA SER A 123 12.23 -1.42 3.00
C SER A 123 12.55 -2.65 2.15
N ASP A 124 12.02 -3.81 2.59
CA ASP A 124 12.06 -5.05 1.83
C ASP A 124 11.07 -5.00 0.67
N TYR A 125 9.89 -4.39 0.90
CA TYR A 125 8.80 -4.28 -0.06
C TYR A 125 8.17 -2.89 -0.06
N VAL A 126 7.75 -2.45 -1.24
CA VAL A 126 6.92 -1.25 -1.43
C VAL A 126 5.64 -1.66 -2.12
N LEU A 127 4.50 -1.40 -1.49
CA LEU A 127 3.16 -1.68 -2.02
C LEU A 127 2.52 -0.35 -2.44
N ILE A 128 2.18 -0.26 -3.72
CA ILE A 128 1.62 0.95 -4.32
C ILE A 128 0.23 0.63 -4.87
N ASN A 129 -0.75 1.43 -4.47
CA ASN A 129 -2.06 1.49 -5.11
C ASN A 129 -2.14 2.82 -5.85
N ILE A 130 -2.58 2.80 -7.11
CA ILE A 130 -2.54 4.00 -7.93
C ILE A 130 -3.58 3.99 -9.04
N PRO A 131 -4.27 5.12 -9.26
CA PRO A 131 -5.05 5.36 -10.47
C PRO A 131 -4.12 5.42 -11.69
N VAL A 132 -4.52 4.82 -12.80
CA VAL A 132 -3.72 4.81 -14.05
C VAL A 132 -4.52 5.29 -15.25
N GLY A 133 -3.88 6.11 -16.08
CA GLY A 133 -4.50 6.75 -17.25
C GLY A 133 -4.98 8.17 -16.96
N LYS A 134 -5.58 8.79 -17.98
CA LYS A 134 -5.97 10.20 -17.94
C LYS A 134 -7.31 10.49 -17.26
N ASN A 135 -8.11 9.48 -16.94
CA ASN A 135 -9.49 9.65 -16.45
C ASN A 135 -9.57 9.81 -14.92
N TRP A 136 -8.50 10.26 -14.30
CA TRP A 136 -8.37 10.41 -12.85
C TRP A 136 -7.98 11.84 -12.47
N GLU A 137 -8.46 12.83 -13.22
CA GLU A 137 -8.25 14.23 -12.84
C GLU A 137 -8.98 14.53 -11.53
N GLN A 138 -8.24 15.03 -10.56
CA GLN A 138 -8.76 15.44 -9.25
C GLN A 138 -8.16 16.78 -8.87
N ASN A 139 -9.03 17.74 -8.57
CA ASN A 139 -8.64 19.00 -7.95
C ASN A 139 -8.59 18.87 -6.42
N SER A 140 -8.37 19.99 -5.74
CA SER A 140 -8.48 20.02 -4.28
C SER A 140 -9.84 19.52 -3.82
N VAL A 141 -9.89 18.77 -2.74
CA VAL A 141 -11.11 18.23 -2.13
C VAL A 141 -11.32 18.90 -0.78
N GLY A 142 -12.47 19.54 -0.59
CA GLY A 142 -12.78 20.23 0.66
C GLY A 142 -11.77 21.32 1.04
N GLY A 143 -11.13 21.96 0.05
CA GLY A 143 -10.10 22.97 0.26
C GLY A 143 -8.70 22.41 0.56
N ASN A 144 -8.55 21.09 0.60
CA ASN A 144 -7.23 20.46 0.79
C ASN A 144 -6.51 20.32 -0.56
N GLU A 145 -5.45 21.11 -0.76
CA GLU A 145 -4.63 21.08 -1.98
C GLU A 145 -3.75 19.83 -2.09
N TYR A 146 -3.52 19.11 -1.01
CA TYR A 146 -2.78 17.85 -1.04
C TYR A 146 -3.57 16.71 -1.72
N GLU A 147 -4.89 16.85 -1.86
CA GLU A 147 -5.75 15.91 -2.60
C GLU A 147 -5.69 16.07 -4.12
N ARG A 148 -5.04 17.11 -4.62
CA ARG A 148 -4.91 17.35 -6.07
C ARG A 148 -4.00 16.29 -6.70
N HIS A 149 -4.46 15.68 -7.80
CA HIS A 149 -3.59 14.85 -8.63
C HIS A 149 -2.63 15.74 -9.43
N ARG A 150 -1.35 15.55 -9.21
CA ARG A 150 -0.26 16.35 -9.82
C ARG A 150 0.50 15.57 -10.87
N SER A 151 0.32 14.25 -10.93
CA SER A 151 0.96 13.40 -11.92
C SER A 151 0.04 12.30 -12.44
N ILE A 152 0.19 12.00 -13.73
CA ILE A 152 -0.52 10.92 -14.41
C ILE A 152 0.42 9.73 -14.51
N TRP A 153 -0.09 8.55 -14.15
CA TRP A 153 0.66 7.31 -14.15
C TRP A 153 0.08 6.31 -15.15
N ASN A 154 0.98 5.52 -15.73
CA ASN A 154 0.65 4.39 -16.58
C ASN A 154 1.38 3.14 -16.09
N ASN A 155 0.85 1.97 -16.41
CA ASN A 155 1.51 0.70 -16.05
C ASN A 155 2.93 0.56 -16.63
N SER A 156 3.21 1.24 -17.74
CA SER A 156 4.54 1.29 -18.36
C SER A 156 5.58 2.01 -17.51
N ASP A 157 5.18 2.97 -16.69
CA ASP A 157 6.09 3.78 -15.87
C ASP A 157 6.81 2.90 -14.83
N PHE A 158 6.17 1.82 -14.40
CA PHE A 158 6.76 0.87 -13.47
C PHE A 158 7.70 -0.16 -14.11
N LYS A 159 7.91 -0.10 -15.44
CA LYS A 159 8.85 -1.02 -16.12
C LYS A 159 10.31 -0.80 -15.72
N ILE A 160 10.65 0.38 -15.24
CA ILE A 160 11.99 0.70 -14.70
C ILE A 160 12.33 -0.13 -13.46
N TYR A 161 11.32 -0.66 -12.76
CA TYR A 161 11.49 -1.55 -11.61
C TYR A 161 11.38 -3.00 -12.08
N PRO A 162 12.51 -3.72 -12.31
CA PRO A 162 12.48 -5.07 -12.89
C PRO A 162 11.85 -6.10 -11.95
N ASN A 163 12.02 -5.92 -10.64
CA ASN A 163 11.52 -6.82 -9.61
C ASN A 163 10.17 -6.32 -9.08
N ARG A 164 9.11 -6.57 -9.85
CA ARG A 164 7.75 -6.13 -9.54
C ARG A 164 6.70 -7.19 -9.83
N ILE A 165 5.60 -7.10 -9.08
CA ILE A 165 4.31 -7.69 -9.43
C ILE A 165 3.35 -6.53 -9.70
N LEU A 166 2.61 -6.60 -10.80
CA LEU A 166 1.62 -5.60 -11.17
C LEU A 166 0.30 -6.29 -11.50
N LYS A 167 -0.76 -5.89 -10.79
CA LYS A 167 -2.13 -6.33 -11.03
C LYS A 167 -2.99 -5.14 -11.42
N LYS A 168 -3.64 -5.25 -12.57
CA LYS A 168 -4.57 -4.25 -13.08
C LYS A 168 -5.96 -4.51 -12.53
N PHE A 169 -6.66 -3.44 -12.22
CA PHE A 169 -8.05 -3.43 -11.81
C PHE A 169 -8.84 -2.41 -12.61
N ARG A 170 -10.14 -2.54 -12.57
CA ARG A 170 -11.06 -1.59 -13.15
C ARG A 170 -12.22 -1.37 -12.19
N ASP A 171 -12.58 -0.12 -11.95
CA ASP A 171 -13.71 0.21 -11.10
C ASP A 171 -15.05 0.10 -11.85
N ILE A 172 -16.15 0.38 -11.17
CA ILE A 172 -17.50 0.31 -11.74
C ILE A 172 -17.72 1.34 -12.88
N GLU A 173 -16.95 2.43 -12.89
CA GLU A 173 -16.96 3.46 -13.93
C GLU A 173 -15.98 3.12 -15.07
N TYR A 174 -15.43 1.90 -15.08
CA TYR A 174 -14.45 1.42 -16.04
C TYR A 174 -13.12 2.20 -16.03
N ARG A 175 -12.83 2.96 -14.97
CA ARG A 175 -11.54 3.61 -14.79
C ARG A 175 -10.49 2.60 -14.34
N ASN A 176 -9.28 2.73 -14.87
CA ASN A 176 -8.21 1.79 -14.58
C ASN A 176 -7.40 2.24 -13.37
N TYR A 177 -7.04 1.29 -12.53
CA TYR A 177 -6.04 1.47 -11.48
C TYR A 177 -5.21 0.19 -11.32
N SER A 178 -4.11 0.29 -10.59
CA SER A 178 -3.20 -0.82 -10.43
C SER A 178 -2.70 -0.95 -9.01
N VAL A 179 -2.45 -2.17 -8.63
CA VAL A 179 -1.67 -2.52 -7.44
C VAL A 179 -0.31 -3.00 -7.90
N ILE A 180 0.73 -2.38 -7.40
CA ILE A 180 2.11 -2.70 -7.71
C ILE A 180 2.84 -3.07 -6.43
N LEU A 181 3.40 -4.26 -6.37
CA LEU A 181 4.35 -4.65 -5.33
C LEU A 181 5.75 -4.62 -5.92
N LEU A 182 6.62 -3.84 -5.32
CA LEU A 182 8.03 -3.74 -5.66
C LEU A 182 8.87 -4.37 -4.56
N SER A 183 10.05 -4.87 -4.92
CA SER A 183 11.08 -5.24 -3.96
C SER A 183 12.44 -4.83 -4.51
N GLY A 184 13.33 -4.44 -3.61
CA GLY A 184 14.74 -4.25 -3.93
C GLY A 184 15.40 -5.55 -4.40
N ASN A 185 16.66 -5.49 -4.73
CA ASN A 185 17.41 -6.63 -5.33
C ASN A 185 17.54 -7.87 -4.42
N LYS A 186 17.14 -7.77 -3.16
CA LYS A 186 17.30 -8.86 -2.17
C LYS A 186 16.27 -9.98 -2.33
N ILE A 187 15.08 -9.70 -2.88
CA ILE A 187 13.97 -10.65 -2.93
C ILE A 187 13.44 -10.75 -4.36
N ASN A 188 13.46 -11.97 -4.92
CA ASN A 188 12.95 -12.21 -6.26
C ASN A 188 11.45 -12.50 -6.22
N LEU A 189 10.62 -11.49 -6.49
CA LEU A 189 9.16 -11.58 -6.47
C LEU A 189 8.61 -12.65 -7.42
N ASN A 190 9.17 -12.82 -8.60
CA ASN A 190 8.69 -13.80 -9.57
C ASN A 190 8.85 -15.24 -9.08
N LYS A 191 9.93 -15.55 -8.33
CA LYS A 191 10.14 -16.87 -7.71
C LYS A 191 9.19 -17.12 -6.54
N SER A 192 9.03 -16.13 -5.66
CA SER A 192 8.25 -16.27 -4.43
C SER A 192 6.73 -16.29 -4.71
N TYR A 193 6.26 -15.39 -5.55
CA TYR A 193 4.83 -15.17 -5.75
C TYR A 193 4.26 -15.96 -6.92
N GLY A 194 5.00 -16.18 -7.98
CA GLY A 194 4.53 -16.94 -9.13
C GLY A 194 4.17 -18.39 -8.79
N ARG A 195 4.92 -19.04 -7.88
CA ARG A 195 4.61 -20.37 -7.36
C ARG A 195 3.44 -20.34 -6.36
N TYR A 196 3.44 -19.40 -5.43
CA TYR A 196 2.41 -19.32 -4.39
C TYR A 196 1.01 -19.13 -4.98
N PHE A 197 0.83 -18.18 -5.88
CA PHE A 197 -0.48 -17.94 -6.49
C PHE A 197 -0.92 -19.09 -7.40
N LYS A 198 0.00 -19.74 -8.12
CA LYS A 198 -0.32 -20.97 -8.89
C LYS A 198 -0.77 -22.10 -7.98
N ILE A 199 -0.03 -22.37 -6.90
CA ILE A 199 -0.37 -23.43 -5.95
C ILE A 199 -1.69 -23.12 -5.26
N LYS A 200 -1.92 -21.89 -4.80
CA LYS A 200 -3.17 -21.48 -4.14
C LYS A 200 -4.39 -21.59 -5.08
N SER A 201 -4.23 -21.24 -6.37
CA SER A 201 -5.31 -21.41 -7.35
C SER A 201 -5.62 -22.86 -7.65
N VAL A 202 -4.61 -23.71 -7.76
CA VAL A 202 -4.78 -25.16 -7.97
C VAL A 202 -5.43 -25.81 -6.74
N LEU A 203 -4.98 -25.48 -5.54
CA LEU A 203 -5.57 -26.00 -4.30
C LEU A 203 -7.03 -25.53 -4.13
N ARG A 204 -7.36 -24.28 -4.42
CA ARG A 204 -8.75 -23.81 -4.42
C ARG A 204 -9.63 -24.63 -5.36
N ASN A 205 -9.17 -24.87 -6.58
CA ASN A 205 -9.92 -25.67 -7.56
C ASN A 205 -10.11 -27.12 -7.08
N ILE A 206 -9.12 -27.73 -6.44
CA ILE A 206 -9.21 -29.09 -5.89
C ILE A 206 -10.17 -29.15 -4.70
N PHE A 207 -10.14 -28.15 -3.81
CA PHE A 207 -11.02 -28.12 -2.63
C PHE A 207 -12.48 -27.73 -2.97
N HIS A 208 -12.70 -26.90 -3.99
CA HIS A 208 -14.05 -26.62 -4.47
C HIS A 208 -14.70 -27.83 -5.20
N LEU A 209 -13.90 -28.69 -5.83
CA LEU A 209 -14.40 -29.91 -6.47
C LEU A 209 -14.73 -31.06 -5.48
N LYS A 210 -14.34 -30.91 -4.20
CA LYS A 210 -14.64 -31.93 -3.16
C LYS A 210 -15.89 -31.61 -2.31
N ASN A 211 -16.54 -30.48 -2.54
CA ASN A 211 -17.75 -30.07 -1.81
C ASN A 211 -19.00 -30.04 -2.72
N PHE A 212 -19.04 -30.86 -3.77
CA PHE A 212 -20.23 -31.20 -4.56
C PHE A 212 -20.43 -32.71 -4.56
#